data_94bd8f5c290de5051bc8ef1cd5e35ff5
#
_entry.id   94bd8f5c290de5051bc8ef1cd5e35ff5
#
_cell.length_a   1.000
_cell.length_b   1.000
_cell.length_c   1.000
_cell.angle_alpha   90.00
_cell.angle_beta   90.00
_cell.angle_gamma   90.00
#
_symmetry.space_group_name_H-M   'P 1'
#
loop_
_entity.id
_entity.type
_entity.pdbx_description
1 polymer ?
#
loop_
_entity_poly.entity_id
_entity_poly.type
_entity_poly.pdbx_seq_one_letter_code
_entity_poly.pdbx_strand_id
1 'polypeptide(L)'
;AKVAMDIEAKHVEPDENGVRVACLTERSYRETLWSHRPLTDFWRIGHGIAKKLEAKGLSTMGDIVRCSLGKPDEFYNEELLYRMFGVNAELLIDHAWGCEPCTIADIKAYQPQTHSISSGQVLQCPYVFEKARLVAQEMADALALDLARKGLVTGQLVLTVGYDRESLTDPACPPYHGPVTTDHYGRRVPKAAHGSENFQTPTASSKEFLRALTALFDRIVDRGLLVRRMY
;
A
#
# COMPACT_ATOMS: atom_id res chain seq x y z
N ALA A 1 2.66 4.24 19.50
CA ALA A 1 1.21 3.95 19.54
C ALA A 1 0.82 2.79 18.60
N LYS A 2 1.18 2.83 17.29
CA LYS A 2 0.76 1.82 16.32
C LYS A 2 1.21 0.39 16.69
N VAL A 3 2.47 0.20 17.09
CA VAL A 3 3.02 -1.10 17.50
C VAL A 3 2.35 -1.62 18.78
N ALA A 4 2.10 -0.74 19.76
CA ALA A 4 1.37 -1.12 20.97
C ALA A 4 -0.04 -1.62 20.63
N MET A 5 -0.72 -0.98 19.70
CA MET A 5 -2.07 -1.36 19.24
C MET A 5 -2.06 -2.65 18.42
N ASP A 6 -1.12 -2.79 17.48
CA ASP A 6 -1.13 -3.89 16.51
C ASP A 6 -0.55 -5.19 17.06
N ILE A 7 0.37 -5.12 18.03
CA ILE A 7 1.04 -6.29 18.60
C ILE A 7 0.58 -6.50 20.06
N GLU A 8 0.96 -5.62 20.98
CA GLU A 8 0.76 -5.83 22.42
C GLU A 8 -0.72 -5.89 22.82
N ALA A 9 -1.56 -4.98 22.34
CA ALA A 9 -2.97 -4.94 22.73
C ALA A 9 -3.74 -6.20 22.32
N LYS A 10 -3.28 -6.94 21.31
CA LYS A 10 -3.91 -8.21 20.93
C LYS A 10 -3.73 -9.32 21.96
N HIS A 11 -2.72 -9.22 22.80
CA HIS A 11 -2.38 -10.20 23.84
C HIS A 11 -2.85 -9.79 25.25
N VAL A 12 -3.38 -8.55 25.38
CA VAL A 12 -3.95 -8.07 26.65
C VAL A 12 -5.42 -8.52 26.76
N GLU A 13 -5.82 -8.99 27.95
CA GLU A 13 -7.22 -9.29 28.21
C GLU A 13 -8.08 -8.02 28.12
N PRO A 14 -9.27 -8.09 27.51
CA PRO A 14 -10.16 -6.94 27.44
C PRO A 14 -10.72 -6.59 28.83
N ASP A 15 -10.98 -5.31 29.02
CA ASP A 15 -11.71 -4.84 30.22
C ASP A 15 -13.21 -5.26 30.18
N GLU A 16 -13.98 -4.84 31.20
CA GLU A 16 -15.43 -5.10 31.27
C GLU A 16 -16.26 -4.54 30.11
N ASN A 17 -15.71 -3.56 29.36
CA ASN A 17 -16.32 -2.96 28.18
C ASN A 17 -15.79 -3.60 26.86
N GLY A 18 -14.95 -4.61 26.94
CA GLY A 18 -14.33 -5.26 25.79
C GLY A 18 -13.16 -4.48 25.20
N VAL A 19 -12.64 -3.46 25.88
CA VAL A 19 -11.53 -2.62 25.41
C VAL A 19 -10.20 -3.20 25.87
N ARG A 20 -9.24 -3.27 24.92
CA ARG A 20 -7.88 -3.70 25.19
C ARG A 20 -6.93 -2.50 25.16
N VAL A 21 -6.20 -2.29 26.23
CA VAL A 21 -5.27 -1.17 26.36
C VAL A 21 -3.85 -1.70 26.56
N ALA A 22 -2.93 -1.26 25.72
CA ALA A 22 -1.50 -1.56 25.86
C ALA A 22 -0.67 -0.28 25.89
N CYS A 23 0.39 -0.29 26.68
CA CYS A 23 1.36 0.78 26.79
C CYS A 23 2.75 0.23 26.56
N LEU A 24 3.51 0.87 25.67
CA LEU A 24 4.92 0.56 25.42
C LEU A 24 5.77 1.79 25.74
N THR A 25 6.78 1.58 26.55
CA THR A 25 7.93 2.48 26.72
C THR A 25 9.06 1.94 25.87
N GLU A 26 10.11 2.72 25.61
CA GLU A 26 11.31 2.22 24.92
C GLU A 26 11.91 0.99 25.61
N ARG A 27 11.91 1.01 26.93
CA ARG A 27 12.45 -0.11 27.73
C ARG A 27 11.59 -1.37 27.57
N SER A 28 10.29 -1.29 27.80
CA SER A 28 9.41 -2.46 27.67
C SER A 28 9.36 -2.96 26.22
N TYR A 29 9.41 -2.07 25.23
CA TYR A 29 9.53 -2.45 23.83
C TYR A 29 10.77 -3.32 23.57
N ARG A 30 11.93 -2.92 24.10
CA ARG A 30 13.17 -3.68 23.94
C ARG A 30 13.13 -5.03 24.66
N GLU A 31 12.54 -5.05 25.85
CA GLU A 31 12.41 -6.27 26.68
C GLU A 31 11.46 -7.30 26.04
N THR A 32 10.34 -6.84 25.41
CA THR A 32 9.29 -7.75 24.92
C THR A 32 9.32 -7.97 23.41
N LEU A 33 9.67 -6.95 22.59
CA LEU A 33 9.49 -7.00 21.14
C LEU A 33 10.76 -7.14 20.32
N TRP A 34 11.94 -7.04 20.91
CA TRP A 34 13.18 -7.25 20.16
C TRP A 34 13.33 -8.67 19.59
N SER A 35 12.70 -9.67 20.21
CA SER A 35 12.68 -11.06 19.72
C SER A 35 11.41 -11.42 18.94
N HIS A 36 10.44 -10.50 18.84
CA HIS A 36 9.16 -10.77 18.18
C HIS A 36 9.33 -11.09 16.69
N ARG A 37 8.51 -12.01 16.22
CA ARG A 37 8.38 -12.44 14.82
C ARG A 37 6.92 -12.60 14.45
N PRO A 38 6.55 -12.36 13.19
CA PRO A 38 7.41 -11.96 12.05
C PRO A 38 7.68 -10.44 12.06
N LEU A 39 8.71 -10.01 11.33
CA LEU A 39 9.01 -8.57 11.14
C LEU A 39 7.86 -7.79 10.48
N THR A 40 7.03 -8.45 9.71
CA THR A 40 5.87 -7.83 9.02
C THR A 40 4.77 -7.34 9.96
N ASP A 41 4.79 -7.71 11.25
CA ASP A 41 3.88 -7.19 12.25
C ASP A 41 4.21 -5.73 12.64
N PHE A 42 5.47 -5.33 12.40
CA PHE A 42 5.90 -3.98 12.71
C PHE A 42 5.50 -2.98 11.62
N TRP A 43 5.05 -1.83 12.06
CA TRP A 43 4.70 -0.72 11.18
C TRP A 43 5.85 -0.39 10.21
N ARG A 44 5.51 -0.19 8.94
CA ARG A 44 6.40 0.09 7.80
C ARG A 44 7.32 -1.05 7.37
N ILE A 45 7.26 -2.23 7.97
CA ILE A 45 7.98 -3.41 7.48
C ILE A 45 7.00 -4.30 6.69
N GLY A 46 6.93 -4.08 5.38
CA GLY A 46 6.20 -4.97 4.47
C GLY A 46 7.03 -6.17 4.03
N HIS A 47 6.40 -7.14 3.36
CA HIS A 47 7.05 -8.38 2.90
C HIS A 47 8.34 -8.16 2.11
N GLY A 48 8.43 -7.07 1.30
CA GLY A 48 9.63 -6.76 0.52
C GLY A 48 10.82 -6.37 1.39
N ILE A 49 10.59 -5.60 2.48
CA ILE A 49 11.62 -5.22 3.44
C ILE A 49 12.02 -6.43 4.28
N ALA A 50 11.04 -7.16 4.83
CA ALA A 50 11.29 -8.36 5.63
C ALA A 50 12.13 -9.38 4.85
N LYS A 51 11.76 -9.70 3.61
CA LYS A 51 12.51 -10.63 2.75
C LYS A 51 13.97 -10.19 2.52
N LYS A 52 14.22 -8.89 2.34
CA LYS A 52 15.59 -8.37 2.18
C LYS A 52 16.40 -8.51 3.46
N LEU A 53 15.80 -8.23 4.62
CA LEU A 53 16.43 -8.37 5.94
C LEU A 53 16.73 -9.84 6.24
N GLU A 54 15.75 -10.72 6.08
CA GLU A 54 15.87 -12.16 6.30
C GLU A 54 16.94 -12.81 5.41
N ALA A 55 17.09 -12.36 4.17
CA ALA A 55 18.16 -12.80 3.27
C ALA A 55 19.57 -12.42 3.79
N LYS A 56 19.66 -11.50 4.75
CA LYS A 56 20.88 -11.11 5.47
C LYS A 56 20.94 -11.68 6.90
N GLY A 57 20.02 -12.60 7.26
CA GLY A 57 19.97 -13.16 8.61
C GLY A 57 19.39 -12.23 9.68
N LEU A 58 18.83 -11.08 9.28
CA LEU A 58 18.18 -10.12 10.17
C LEU A 58 16.68 -10.41 10.21
N SER A 59 16.22 -11.09 11.24
CA SER A 59 14.84 -11.62 11.31
C SER A 59 14.01 -11.05 12.47
N THR A 60 14.62 -10.19 13.29
CA THR A 60 13.98 -9.53 14.42
C THR A 60 14.43 -8.07 14.52
N MET A 61 13.68 -7.26 15.29
CA MET A 61 14.08 -5.87 15.58
C MET A 61 15.41 -5.84 16.35
N GLY A 62 15.63 -6.80 17.27
CA GLY A 62 16.91 -6.93 17.97
C GLY A 62 18.10 -7.26 17.05
N ASP A 63 17.86 -7.98 15.93
CA ASP A 63 18.93 -8.21 14.94
C ASP A 63 19.29 -6.92 14.20
N ILE A 64 18.31 -6.09 13.87
CA ILE A 64 18.51 -4.79 13.22
C ILE A 64 19.29 -3.86 14.13
N VAL A 65 18.92 -3.82 15.42
CA VAL A 65 19.67 -3.04 16.43
C VAL A 65 21.12 -3.50 16.53
N ARG A 66 21.35 -4.80 16.67
CA ARG A 66 22.74 -5.34 16.73
C ARG A 66 23.52 -5.00 15.46
N CYS A 67 22.88 -5.08 14.31
CA CYS A 67 23.49 -4.68 13.05
C CYS A 67 23.89 -3.18 13.08
N SER A 68 23.02 -2.29 13.56
CA SER A 68 23.31 -0.85 13.61
C SER A 68 24.46 -0.46 14.55
N LEU A 69 24.83 -1.34 15.48
CA LEU A 69 25.93 -1.13 16.42
C LEU A 69 27.29 -1.67 15.93
N GLY A 70 27.31 -2.36 14.81
CA GLY A 70 28.54 -2.93 14.26
C GLY A 70 29.56 -1.87 13.84
N LYS A 71 30.84 -2.22 13.94
CA LYS A 71 31.91 -1.31 13.54
C LYS A 71 31.96 -1.12 12.02
N PRO A 72 32.55 -0.02 11.53
CA PRO A 72 32.64 0.27 10.11
C PRO A 72 33.30 -0.81 9.26
N ASP A 73 34.20 -1.60 9.84
CA ASP A 73 34.93 -2.70 9.20
C ASP A 73 34.22 -4.06 9.32
N GLU A 74 33.14 -4.15 10.06
CA GLU A 74 32.34 -5.37 10.20
C GLU A 74 31.30 -5.46 9.07
N PHE A 75 30.91 -6.70 8.71
CA PHE A 75 29.87 -6.92 7.68
C PHE A 75 28.49 -6.40 8.10
N TYR A 76 28.12 -6.65 9.36
CA TYR A 76 26.89 -6.15 9.96
C TYR A 76 27.18 -4.81 10.63
N ASN A 77 26.81 -3.74 9.98
CA ASN A 77 26.95 -2.38 10.47
C ASN A 77 25.81 -1.49 9.92
N GLU A 78 25.76 -0.26 10.33
CA GLU A 78 24.76 0.71 9.90
C GLU A 78 24.81 0.93 8.37
N GLU A 79 25.99 0.97 7.79
CA GLU A 79 26.20 1.15 6.35
C GLU A 79 25.53 0.05 5.52
N LEU A 80 25.46 -1.19 6.01
CA LEU A 80 24.72 -2.27 5.37
C LEU A 80 23.23 -1.92 5.24
N LEU A 81 22.63 -1.38 6.29
CA LEU A 81 21.22 -0.99 6.30
C LEU A 81 20.95 0.18 5.34
N TYR A 82 21.85 1.18 5.32
CA TYR A 82 21.76 2.30 4.39
C TYR A 82 21.91 1.87 2.93
N ARG A 83 22.80 0.94 2.62
CA ARG A 83 22.92 0.36 1.26
C ARG A 83 21.67 -0.39 0.83
N MET A 84 20.97 -1.04 1.77
CA MET A 84 19.74 -1.79 1.47
C MET A 84 18.50 -0.90 1.30
N PHE A 85 18.39 0.18 2.07
CA PHE A 85 17.15 0.94 2.22
C PHE A 85 17.28 2.46 2.00
N GLY A 86 18.50 2.95 1.76
CA GLY A 86 18.77 4.38 1.64
C GLY A 86 18.39 5.12 2.93
N VAL A 87 17.89 6.34 2.81
CA VAL A 87 17.45 7.17 3.95
C VAL A 87 16.37 6.51 4.82
N ASN A 88 15.62 5.55 4.30
CA ASN A 88 14.65 4.80 5.11
C ASN A 88 15.30 3.88 6.15
N ALA A 89 16.60 3.65 6.07
CA ALA A 89 17.34 2.90 7.10
C ALA A 89 17.32 3.62 8.45
N GLU A 90 17.40 4.94 8.46
CA GLU A 90 17.32 5.77 9.66
C GLU A 90 16.05 5.49 10.46
N LEU A 91 14.91 5.59 9.79
CA LEU A 91 13.62 5.30 10.41
C LEU A 91 13.49 3.83 10.85
N LEU A 92 14.06 2.90 10.09
CA LEU A 92 14.07 1.48 10.46
C LEU A 92 14.89 1.23 11.72
N ILE A 93 16.04 1.87 11.84
CA ILE A 93 16.93 1.78 13.00
C ILE A 93 16.24 2.41 14.23
N ASP A 94 15.71 3.63 14.11
CA ASP A 94 14.99 4.30 15.20
C ASP A 94 13.84 3.44 15.71
N HIS A 95 13.01 2.92 14.81
CA HIS A 95 11.91 2.04 15.19
C HIS A 95 12.39 0.72 15.81
N ALA A 96 13.51 0.18 15.36
CA ALA A 96 14.10 -1.02 15.98
C ALA A 96 14.59 -0.73 17.41
N TRP A 97 15.10 0.45 17.67
CA TRP A 97 15.45 0.93 19.00
C TRP A 97 14.25 1.24 19.89
N GLY A 98 13.04 1.33 19.32
CA GLY A 98 11.81 1.75 20.00
C GLY A 98 11.66 3.27 20.08
N CYS A 99 12.44 4.00 19.31
CA CYS A 99 12.36 5.46 19.21
C CYS A 99 11.37 5.87 18.11
N GLU A 100 10.49 6.83 18.41
CA GLU A 100 9.59 7.46 17.44
C GLU A 100 9.77 8.98 17.53
N PRO A 101 10.58 9.57 16.64
CA PRO A 101 10.85 11.01 16.68
C PRO A 101 9.64 11.85 16.26
N CYS A 102 8.69 11.27 15.51
CA CYS A 102 7.52 11.98 15.01
C CYS A 102 6.45 12.13 16.09
N THR A 103 6.15 13.38 16.45
CA THR A 103 5.10 13.71 17.41
C THR A 103 3.74 13.92 16.76
N ILE A 104 2.67 13.93 17.57
CA ILE A 104 1.32 14.29 17.09
C ILE A 104 1.28 15.73 16.57
N ALA A 105 2.10 16.63 17.12
CA ALA A 105 2.20 17.99 16.63
C ALA A 105 2.80 18.03 15.21
N ASP A 106 3.85 17.25 14.96
CA ASP A 106 4.47 17.13 13.64
C ASP A 106 3.48 16.55 12.61
N ILE A 107 2.73 15.52 12.99
CA ILE A 107 1.68 14.94 12.12
C ILE A 107 0.63 15.98 11.77
N LYS A 108 0.17 16.79 12.74
CA LYS A 108 -0.82 17.85 12.51
C LYS A 108 -0.28 19.01 11.70
N ALA A 109 1.00 19.33 11.82
CA ALA A 109 1.66 20.39 11.07
C ALA A 109 2.08 19.96 9.67
N TYR A 110 2.12 18.64 9.39
CA TYR A 110 2.57 18.13 8.12
C TYR A 110 1.64 18.52 6.98
N GLN A 111 2.19 19.17 5.98
CA GLN A 111 1.51 19.43 4.72
C GLN A 111 2.05 18.48 3.65
N PRO A 112 1.21 17.57 3.10
CA PRO A 112 1.64 16.65 2.07
C PRO A 112 2.20 17.38 0.86
N GLN A 113 3.41 17.01 0.44
CA GLN A 113 3.99 17.48 -0.83
C GLN A 113 3.56 16.59 -2.01
N THR A 114 2.68 15.62 -1.76
CA THR A 114 2.16 14.76 -2.83
C THR A 114 1.16 15.53 -3.68
N HIS A 115 1.38 15.46 -4.97
CA HIS A 115 0.53 16.12 -5.97
C HIS A 115 -0.41 15.13 -6.66
N SER A 116 -0.92 14.14 -5.93
CA SER A 116 -1.88 13.16 -6.45
C SER A 116 -3.08 12.99 -5.54
N ILE A 117 -4.26 12.88 -6.14
CA ILE A 117 -5.50 12.47 -5.47
C ILE A 117 -5.88 11.12 -6.06
N SER A 118 -6.23 10.16 -5.22
CA SER A 118 -6.61 8.81 -5.66
C SER A 118 -7.96 8.40 -5.08
N SER A 119 -8.71 7.64 -5.86
CA SER A 119 -9.92 6.95 -5.43
C SER A 119 -9.80 5.49 -5.81
N GLY A 120 -10.29 4.59 -4.97
CA GLY A 120 -10.29 3.17 -5.21
C GLY A 120 -11.60 2.54 -4.82
N GLN A 121 -12.07 1.58 -5.63
CA GLN A 121 -13.29 0.84 -5.36
C GLN A 121 -13.09 -0.66 -5.59
N VAL A 122 -13.50 -1.45 -4.59
CA VAL A 122 -13.69 -2.89 -4.73
C VAL A 122 -15.17 -3.11 -5.02
N LEU A 123 -15.46 -3.76 -6.15
CA LEU A 123 -16.83 -4.01 -6.58
C LEU A 123 -17.48 -5.10 -5.71
N GLN A 124 -18.77 -5.03 -5.50
CA GLN A 124 -19.53 -5.97 -4.68
C GLN A 124 -19.44 -7.42 -5.23
N CYS A 125 -19.46 -7.56 -6.54
CA CYS A 125 -19.27 -8.82 -7.26
C CYS A 125 -18.41 -8.55 -8.51
N PRO A 126 -17.94 -9.59 -9.24
CA PRO A 126 -17.27 -9.41 -10.52
C PRO A 126 -18.21 -8.73 -11.54
N TYR A 127 -17.73 -7.69 -12.22
CA TYR A 127 -18.49 -6.96 -13.22
C TYR A 127 -17.95 -7.21 -14.62
N VAL A 128 -18.85 -7.35 -15.57
CA VAL A 128 -18.52 -7.37 -17.01
C VAL A 128 -18.01 -5.99 -17.44
N PHE A 129 -17.33 -5.95 -18.58
CA PHE A 129 -16.66 -4.75 -19.11
C PHE A 129 -17.55 -3.50 -19.09
N GLU A 130 -18.76 -3.57 -19.64
CA GLU A 130 -19.63 -2.37 -19.79
C GLU A 130 -20.05 -1.81 -18.42
N LYS A 131 -20.38 -2.69 -17.48
CA LYS A 131 -20.75 -2.30 -16.12
C LYS A 131 -19.57 -1.71 -15.35
N ALA A 132 -18.38 -2.31 -15.48
CA ALA A 132 -17.16 -1.79 -14.87
C ALA A 132 -16.76 -0.44 -15.46
N ARG A 133 -16.92 -0.26 -16.78
CA ARG A 133 -16.67 1.02 -17.46
C ARG A 133 -17.55 2.14 -16.93
N LEU A 134 -18.83 1.88 -16.69
CA LEU A 134 -19.74 2.86 -16.10
C LEU A 134 -19.28 3.28 -14.71
N VAL A 135 -18.93 2.32 -13.84
CA VAL A 135 -18.40 2.64 -12.50
C VAL A 135 -17.11 3.45 -12.57
N ALA A 136 -16.20 3.12 -13.50
CA ALA A 136 -14.99 3.90 -13.72
C ALA A 136 -15.30 5.35 -14.14
N GLN A 137 -16.31 5.56 -14.96
CA GLN A 137 -16.77 6.90 -15.35
C GLN A 137 -17.34 7.69 -14.15
N GLU A 138 -18.15 7.06 -13.30
CA GLU A 138 -18.64 7.67 -12.06
C GLU A 138 -17.49 8.06 -11.12
N MET A 139 -16.47 7.19 -10.98
CA MET A 139 -15.28 7.49 -10.18
C MET A 139 -14.49 8.68 -10.74
N ALA A 140 -14.35 8.78 -12.06
CA ALA A 140 -13.65 9.90 -12.70
C ALA A 140 -14.41 11.23 -12.54
N ASP A 141 -15.71 11.21 -12.65
CA ASP A 141 -16.56 12.40 -12.44
C ASP A 141 -16.45 12.90 -10.99
N ALA A 142 -16.51 11.97 -10.02
CA ALA A 142 -16.33 12.28 -8.61
C ALA A 142 -14.94 12.87 -8.31
N LEU A 143 -13.87 12.34 -8.92
CA LEU A 143 -12.52 12.89 -8.79
C LEU A 143 -12.38 14.28 -9.41
N ALA A 144 -12.95 14.51 -10.57
CA ALA A 144 -12.96 15.83 -11.22
C ALA A 144 -13.68 16.87 -10.33
N LEU A 145 -14.82 16.49 -9.74
CA LEU A 145 -15.55 17.33 -8.79
C LEU A 145 -14.74 17.62 -7.53
N ASP A 146 -14.02 16.64 -6.99
CA ASP A 146 -13.15 16.83 -5.81
C ASP A 146 -11.99 17.78 -6.11
N LEU A 147 -11.34 17.66 -7.28
CA LEU A 147 -10.35 18.60 -7.76
C LEU A 147 -10.90 20.03 -7.86
N ALA A 148 -12.05 20.17 -8.49
CA ALA A 148 -12.71 21.49 -8.65
C ALA A 148 -13.06 22.13 -7.29
N ARG A 149 -13.58 21.34 -6.34
CA ARG A 149 -13.89 21.80 -4.97
C ARG A 149 -12.65 22.27 -4.22
N LYS A 150 -11.51 21.64 -4.46
CA LYS A 150 -10.21 21.98 -3.85
C LYS A 150 -9.46 23.10 -4.60
N GLY A 151 -9.99 23.59 -5.71
CA GLY A 151 -9.31 24.57 -6.55
C GLY A 151 -8.06 24.01 -7.24
N LEU A 152 -8.01 22.71 -7.49
CA LEU A 152 -6.87 22.00 -8.06
C LEU A 152 -7.15 21.57 -9.50
N VAL A 153 -6.08 21.39 -10.26
CA VAL A 153 -6.09 20.82 -11.60
C VAL A 153 -5.02 19.73 -11.72
N THR A 154 -5.18 18.79 -12.63
CA THR A 154 -4.18 17.76 -12.89
C THR A 154 -3.81 17.70 -14.37
N GLY A 155 -2.56 17.36 -14.66
CA GLY A 155 -2.05 17.09 -16.01
C GLY A 155 -2.11 15.61 -16.41
N GLN A 156 -2.48 14.70 -15.49
CA GLN A 156 -2.45 13.26 -15.76
C GLN A 156 -3.57 12.52 -15.04
N LEU A 157 -4.13 11.53 -15.72
CA LEU A 157 -5.03 10.51 -15.19
C LEU A 157 -4.34 9.14 -15.25
N VAL A 158 -4.44 8.38 -14.17
CA VAL A 158 -3.92 7.00 -14.10
C VAL A 158 -5.05 6.06 -13.73
N LEU A 159 -5.15 4.93 -14.42
CA LEU A 159 -6.14 3.91 -14.16
C LEU A 159 -5.48 2.55 -13.96
N THR A 160 -5.87 1.86 -12.90
CA THR A 160 -5.52 0.46 -12.65
C THR A 160 -6.80 -0.34 -12.44
N VAL A 161 -6.96 -1.42 -13.20
CA VAL A 161 -8.14 -2.31 -13.14
C VAL A 161 -7.69 -3.72 -12.80
N GLY A 162 -8.12 -4.21 -11.65
CA GLY A 162 -7.85 -5.57 -11.21
C GLY A 162 -9.01 -6.50 -11.55
N TYR A 163 -8.67 -7.66 -12.11
CA TYR A 163 -9.64 -8.68 -12.51
C TYR A 163 -9.95 -9.66 -11.38
N ASP A 164 -11.10 -10.30 -11.47
CA ASP A 164 -11.49 -11.38 -10.56
C ASP A 164 -10.88 -12.72 -11.00
N ARG A 165 -10.66 -13.61 -10.01
CA ARG A 165 -10.22 -15.00 -10.25
C ARG A 165 -11.21 -15.81 -11.09
N GLU A 166 -12.50 -15.47 -11.02
CA GLU A 166 -13.55 -16.12 -11.80
C GLU A 166 -13.26 -16.00 -13.30
N SER A 167 -12.57 -14.97 -13.75
CA SER A 167 -12.09 -14.86 -15.14
C SER A 167 -11.22 -16.05 -15.60
N LEU A 168 -10.63 -16.82 -14.66
CA LEU A 168 -9.78 -17.99 -14.95
C LEU A 168 -10.49 -19.32 -14.68
N THR A 169 -11.60 -19.31 -13.96
CA THR A 169 -12.23 -20.55 -13.44
C THR A 169 -13.68 -20.72 -13.87
N ASP A 170 -14.36 -19.66 -14.28
CA ASP A 170 -15.75 -19.72 -14.72
C ASP A 170 -15.82 -20.21 -16.18
N PRO A 171 -16.50 -21.33 -16.45
CA PRO A 171 -16.69 -21.84 -17.80
C PRO A 171 -17.45 -20.88 -18.75
N ALA A 172 -18.19 -19.92 -18.19
CA ALA A 172 -18.87 -18.89 -18.97
C ALA A 172 -17.92 -17.80 -19.50
N CYS A 173 -16.71 -17.68 -18.91
CA CYS A 173 -15.69 -16.77 -19.37
C CYS A 173 -14.90 -17.37 -20.55
N PRO A 174 -14.51 -16.55 -21.55
CA PRO A 174 -13.61 -17.00 -22.60
C PRO A 174 -12.26 -17.50 -22.03
N PRO A 175 -11.62 -18.52 -22.62
CA PRO A 175 -10.30 -18.96 -22.19
C PRO A 175 -9.28 -17.81 -22.20
N TYR A 176 -8.63 -17.56 -21.07
CA TYR A 176 -7.64 -16.50 -20.94
C TYR A 176 -6.23 -17.05 -21.15
N HIS A 177 -5.50 -16.49 -22.11
CA HIS A 177 -4.13 -16.86 -22.45
C HIS A 177 -3.09 -15.79 -22.09
N GLY A 178 -3.52 -14.71 -21.43
CA GLY A 178 -2.65 -13.61 -21.03
C GLY A 178 -1.89 -13.89 -19.73
N PRO A 179 -1.12 -12.92 -19.25
CA PRO A 179 -0.30 -13.06 -18.05
C PRO A 179 -1.16 -13.18 -16.78
N VAL A 180 -0.84 -14.18 -15.95
CA VAL A 180 -1.48 -14.43 -14.64
C VAL A 180 -0.50 -14.06 -13.52
N THR A 181 -1.01 -13.47 -12.45
CA THR A 181 -0.26 -13.11 -11.24
C THR A 181 -0.94 -13.68 -10.01
N THR A 182 -0.23 -13.67 -8.88
CA THR A 182 -0.78 -14.04 -7.57
C THR A 182 -1.13 -12.78 -6.80
N ASP A 183 -2.36 -12.69 -6.31
CA ASP A 183 -2.80 -11.56 -5.50
C ASP A 183 -2.28 -11.65 -4.06
N HIS A 184 -2.59 -10.63 -3.24
CA HIS A 184 -2.18 -10.57 -1.84
C HIS A 184 -2.68 -11.77 -0.99
N TYR A 185 -3.75 -12.42 -1.41
CA TYR A 185 -4.34 -13.58 -0.74
C TYR A 185 -3.83 -14.92 -1.29
N GLY A 186 -2.80 -14.91 -2.12
CA GLY A 186 -2.25 -16.11 -2.74
C GLY A 186 -3.08 -16.68 -3.90
N ARG A 187 -4.09 -15.97 -4.40
CA ARG A 187 -4.98 -16.44 -5.46
C ARG A 187 -4.44 -16.06 -6.83
N ARG A 188 -4.54 -16.99 -7.78
CA ARG A 188 -4.21 -16.70 -9.17
C ARG A 188 -5.29 -15.80 -9.79
N VAL A 189 -4.88 -14.70 -10.39
CA VAL A 189 -5.75 -13.74 -11.07
C VAL A 189 -5.08 -13.26 -12.36
N PRO A 190 -5.83 -12.83 -13.39
CA PRO A 190 -5.25 -12.14 -14.53
C PRO A 190 -4.45 -10.92 -14.07
N LYS A 191 -3.34 -10.63 -14.76
CA LYS A 191 -2.55 -9.43 -14.46
C LYS A 191 -3.42 -8.20 -14.62
N ALA A 192 -3.39 -7.30 -13.63
CA ALA A 192 -4.16 -6.06 -13.66
C ALA A 192 -3.80 -5.21 -14.88
N ALA A 193 -4.81 -4.61 -15.49
CA ALA A 193 -4.62 -3.58 -16.51
C ALA A 193 -4.16 -2.28 -15.84
N HIS A 194 -3.19 -1.61 -16.43
CA HIS A 194 -2.65 -0.35 -15.93
C HIS A 194 -2.30 0.56 -17.09
N GLY A 195 -2.63 1.83 -16.95
CA GLY A 195 -2.32 2.84 -17.96
C GLY A 195 -2.51 4.25 -17.45
N SER A 196 -2.01 5.20 -18.22
CA SER A 196 -2.15 6.62 -17.94
C SER A 196 -2.54 7.39 -19.21
N GLU A 197 -3.16 8.55 -19.00
CA GLU A 197 -3.49 9.52 -20.02
C GLU A 197 -3.03 10.89 -19.57
N ASN A 198 -2.34 11.63 -20.42
CA ASN A 198 -1.90 12.99 -20.14
C ASN A 198 -2.87 14.00 -20.77
N PHE A 199 -3.25 15.00 -20.02
CA PHE A 199 -4.03 16.12 -20.54
C PHE A 199 -3.10 17.13 -21.21
N GLN A 200 -3.51 17.68 -22.35
CA GLN A 200 -2.73 18.73 -23.05
C GLN A 200 -2.58 19.99 -22.17
N THR A 201 -3.61 20.29 -21.41
CA THR A 201 -3.63 21.40 -20.43
C THR A 201 -4.14 20.85 -19.12
N PRO A 202 -3.52 21.17 -17.97
CA PRO A 202 -4.03 20.78 -16.67
C PRO A 202 -5.50 21.17 -16.49
N THR A 203 -6.33 20.25 -16.02
CA THR A 203 -7.79 20.41 -15.99
C THR A 203 -8.42 19.81 -14.74
N ALA A 204 -9.61 20.28 -14.38
CA ALA A 204 -10.55 19.65 -13.44
C ALA A 204 -11.93 19.45 -14.11
N SER A 205 -11.99 19.50 -15.44
CA SER A 205 -13.24 19.38 -16.18
C SER A 205 -13.72 17.93 -16.22
N SER A 206 -14.91 17.65 -15.65
CA SER A 206 -15.57 16.32 -15.74
C SER A 206 -15.66 15.82 -17.18
N LYS A 207 -15.96 16.70 -18.14
CA LYS A 207 -16.04 16.33 -19.56
C LYS A 207 -14.70 15.78 -20.09
N GLU A 208 -13.59 16.45 -19.78
CA GLU A 208 -12.25 16.01 -20.18
C GLU A 208 -11.84 14.70 -19.47
N PHE A 209 -12.15 14.60 -18.18
CA PHE A 209 -11.92 13.39 -17.40
C PHE A 209 -12.67 12.19 -17.96
N LEU A 210 -13.98 12.33 -18.22
CA LEU A 210 -14.81 11.26 -18.76
C LEU A 210 -14.32 10.81 -20.15
N ARG A 211 -13.94 11.76 -20.99
CA ARG A 211 -13.38 11.46 -22.32
C ARG A 211 -12.09 10.68 -22.21
N ALA A 212 -11.15 11.19 -21.41
CA ALA A 212 -9.84 10.59 -21.24
C ALA A 212 -9.92 9.21 -20.57
N LEU A 213 -10.73 9.08 -19.49
CA LEU A 213 -10.92 7.80 -18.82
C LEU A 213 -11.57 6.77 -19.75
N THR A 214 -12.60 7.15 -20.49
CA THR A 214 -13.30 6.23 -21.37
C THR A 214 -12.34 5.68 -22.44
N ALA A 215 -11.56 6.55 -23.08
CA ALA A 215 -10.56 6.15 -24.06
C ALA A 215 -9.46 5.25 -23.44
N LEU A 216 -9.00 5.61 -22.26
CA LEU A 216 -8.00 4.81 -21.52
C LEU A 216 -8.55 3.43 -21.15
N PHE A 217 -9.76 3.37 -20.58
CA PHE A 217 -10.42 2.13 -20.18
C PHE A 217 -10.60 1.20 -21.39
N ASP A 218 -11.15 1.71 -22.49
CA ASP A 218 -11.38 0.96 -23.73
C ASP A 218 -10.09 0.42 -24.35
N ARG A 219 -8.97 1.11 -24.13
CA ARG A 219 -7.64 0.73 -24.63
C ARG A 219 -6.96 -0.35 -23.80
N ILE A 220 -7.08 -0.31 -22.47
CA ILE A 220 -6.27 -1.16 -21.59
C ILE A 220 -7.03 -2.35 -20.99
N VAL A 221 -8.36 -2.28 -20.88
CA VAL A 221 -9.16 -3.30 -20.20
C VAL A 221 -9.58 -4.40 -21.19
N ASP A 222 -9.33 -5.64 -20.82
CA ASP A 222 -9.76 -6.80 -21.58
C ASP A 222 -11.28 -7.02 -21.45
N ARG A 223 -11.99 -7.06 -22.57
CA ARG A 223 -13.47 -7.21 -22.63
C ARG A 223 -13.96 -8.59 -22.21
N GLY A 224 -13.10 -9.61 -22.28
CA GLY A 224 -13.42 -10.98 -21.90
C GLY A 224 -13.24 -11.27 -20.41
N LEU A 225 -12.72 -10.33 -19.63
CA LEU A 225 -12.40 -10.53 -18.23
C LEU A 225 -13.38 -9.82 -17.29
N LEU A 226 -13.62 -10.45 -16.15
CA LEU A 226 -14.45 -9.90 -15.08
C LEU A 226 -13.63 -8.97 -14.18
N VAL A 227 -14.10 -7.73 -14.05
CA VAL A 227 -13.45 -6.70 -13.21
C VAL A 227 -13.88 -6.83 -11.76
N ARG A 228 -12.92 -6.71 -10.83
CA ARG A 228 -13.17 -6.79 -9.39
C ARG A 228 -12.84 -5.52 -8.62
N ARG A 229 -11.85 -4.75 -9.06
CA ARG A 229 -11.41 -3.54 -8.39
C ARG A 229 -10.84 -2.53 -9.37
N MET A 230 -10.93 -1.25 -9.03
CA MET A 230 -10.40 -0.14 -9.83
C MET A 230 -9.77 0.91 -8.91
N TYR A 231 -8.72 1.52 -9.40
CA TYR A 231 -8.02 2.62 -8.73
C TYR A 231 -7.68 3.71 -9.74
#